data_a1a3ab5d58607ab5388ae9f9bb51f537
#
_entry.id   a1a3ab5d58607ab5388ae9f9bb51f537
#
_cell.length_a   1.000
_cell.length_b   1.000
_cell.length_c   1.000
_cell.angle_alpha   90.00
_cell.angle_beta   90.00
_cell.angle_gamma   90.00
#
_symmetry.space_group_name_H-M   'P 1'
#
loop_
_entity.id
_entity.type
_entity.pdbx_description
1 polymer ?
#
loop_
_entity_poly.entity_id
_entity_poly.type
_entity_poly.pdbx_seq_one_letter_code
_entity_poly.pdbx_strand_id
1 'polypeptide(L)'
;GIKHTVLVGYLAKRLGFPVRLIEDRLENMRGGDMHGPDRIFDIEVAFDNDGTLRGLKIRALDDVGAYAGRSPFQLGKPVTAICGPYRIAAIEYEPTAVLTNKTPEEAVRGFGQAPTNFALERTLDCVARHLGMDPIELRRKNLIRKEEFPYLIPSGSTYDSGDYHTVLDKALAAIDYPG
;
A
#
# COMPACT_ATOMS: atom_id res chain seq x y z
N GLY A 1 17.59 1.79 -13.29
CA GLY A 1 17.63 2.74 -14.33
C GLY A 1 18.81 3.69 -14.42
N ILE A 2 19.01 4.65 -13.52
CA ILE A 2 20.03 5.71 -13.67
C ILE A 2 21.46 5.13 -13.74
N LYS A 3 21.78 4.15 -12.91
CA LYS A 3 23.09 3.48 -12.90
C LYS A 3 23.48 2.93 -14.27
N HIS A 4 22.60 2.20 -14.89
CA HIS A 4 22.81 1.61 -16.21
C HIS A 4 22.92 2.66 -17.31
N THR A 5 22.10 3.69 -17.26
CA THR A 5 22.17 4.81 -18.22
C THR A 5 23.52 5.52 -18.17
N VAL A 6 24.02 5.80 -16.96
CA VAL A 6 25.34 6.44 -16.78
C VAL A 6 26.47 5.53 -17.27
N LEU A 7 26.41 4.23 -16.93
CA LEU A 7 27.41 3.26 -17.36
C LEU A 7 27.47 3.13 -18.89
N VAL A 8 26.32 2.96 -19.52
CA VAL A 8 26.24 2.83 -20.99
C VAL A 8 26.71 4.10 -21.69
N GLY A 9 26.30 5.28 -21.20
CA GLY A 9 26.77 6.56 -21.74
C GLY A 9 28.25 6.75 -21.60
N TYR A 10 28.83 6.42 -20.44
CA TYR A 10 30.27 6.48 -20.21
C TYR A 10 31.05 5.54 -21.14
N LEU A 11 30.58 4.28 -21.27
CA LEU A 11 31.21 3.29 -22.14
C LEU A 11 31.14 3.70 -23.61
N ALA A 12 29.99 4.18 -24.08
CA ALA A 12 29.82 4.65 -25.44
C ALA A 12 30.80 5.79 -25.77
N LYS A 13 30.94 6.75 -24.85
CA LYS A 13 31.89 7.86 -24.99
C LYS A 13 33.36 7.36 -25.04
N ARG A 14 33.70 6.42 -24.16
CA ARG A 14 35.08 5.90 -24.04
C ARG A 14 35.47 5.01 -25.22
N LEU A 15 34.55 4.22 -25.75
CA LEU A 15 34.79 3.25 -26.82
C LEU A 15 34.62 3.85 -28.22
N GLY A 16 33.93 4.99 -28.34
CA GLY A 16 33.69 5.65 -29.61
C GLY A 16 32.64 5.00 -30.51
N PHE A 17 31.84 4.08 -29.96
CA PHE A 17 30.73 3.44 -30.66
C PHE A 17 29.49 3.24 -29.78
N PRO A 18 28.30 3.04 -30.35
CA PRO A 18 27.09 2.80 -29.56
C PRO A 18 27.20 1.57 -28.69
N VAL A 19 26.79 1.70 -27.42
CA VAL A 19 26.74 0.62 -26.44
C VAL A 19 25.29 0.36 -26.05
N ARG A 20 24.92 -0.91 -25.93
CA ARG A 20 23.58 -1.35 -25.52
C ARG A 20 23.69 -2.29 -24.32
N LEU A 21 22.87 -2.04 -23.30
CA LEU A 21 22.65 -2.93 -22.16
C LEU A 21 21.20 -3.39 -22.19
N ILE A 22 21.00 -4.69 -22.12
CA ILE A 22 19.68 -5.30 -21.98
C ILE A 22 19.82 -6.32 -20.86
N GLU A 23 19.08 -6.08 -19.78
CA GLU A 23 18.98 -7.04 -18.70
C GLU A 23 17.88 -8.06 -19.01
N ASP A 24 18.14 -9.34 -18.73
CA ASP A 24 17.06 -10.30 -18.63
C ASP A 24 16.30 -10.14 -17.30
N ARG A 25 15.22 -10.89 -17.12
CA ARG A 25 14.42 -10.77 -15.90
C ARG A 25 15.15 -11.22 -14.65
N LEU A 26 15.99 -12.24 -14.78
CA LEU A 26 16.75 -12.77 -13.65
C LEU A 26 17.84 -11.80 -13.21
N GLU A 27 18.57 -11.23 -14.17
CA GLU A 27 19.58 -10.19 -13.92
C GLU A 27 18.95 -8.97 -13.24
N ASN A 28 17.80 -8.51 -13.76
CA ASN A 28 17.06 -7.38 -13.19
C ASN A 28 16.63 -7.65 -11.72
N MET A 29 16.17 -8.85 -11.41
CA MET A 29 15.72 -9.21 -10.06
C MET A 29 16.86 -9.49 -9.07
N ARG A 30 18.05 -9.87 -9.57
CA ARG A 30 19.20 -10.18 -8.71
C ARG A 30 20.19 -9.03 -8.57
N GLY A 31 20.38 -8.26 -9.62
CA GLY A 31 21.38 -7.19 -9.69
C GLY A 31 20.78 -5.79 -9.71
N GLY A 32 19.48 -5.68 -9.90
CA GLY A 32 18.74 -4.44 -9.87
C GLY A 32 18.29 -4.02 -8.47
N ASP A 33 17.54 -2.94 -8.40
CA ASP A 33 16.87 -2.44 -7.18
C ASP A 33 15.37 -2.78 -7.31
N MET A 34 15.00 -4.07 -7.37
CA MET A 34 13.70 -4.41 -7.96
C MET A 34 12.98 -5.57 -7.29
N HIS A 35 13.16 -5.82 -6.00
CA HIS A 35 12.17 -6.69 -5.37
C HIS A 35 10.99 -5.89 -4.81
N GLY A 36 9.84 -6.53 -4.75
CA GLY A 36 8.64 -5.98 -4.12
C GLY A 36 8.74 -6.00 -2.59
N PRO A 37 7.76 -5.40 -1.90
CA PRO A 37 7.73 -5.38 -0.44
C PRO A 37 7.77 -6.78 0.15
N ASP A 38 8.68 -7.00 1.10
CA ASP A 38 8.72 -8.18 1.97
C ASP A 38 8.35 -7.72 3.37
N ARG A 39 7.05 -7.57 3.58
CA ARG A 39 6.49 -6.84 4.71
C ARG A 39 5.60 -7.71 5.58
N ILE A 40 5.82 -7.64 6.88
CA ILE A 40 4.97 -8.23 7.91
C ILE A 40 4.14 -7.10 8.52
N PHE A 41 2.84 -7.35 8.64
CA PHE A 41 1.91 -6.45 9.33
C PHE A 41 1.37 -7.13 10.60
N ASP A 42 1.47 -6.41 11.71
CA ASP A 42 0.76 -6.70 12.94
C ASP A 42 -0.29 -5.59 13.15
N ILE A 43 -1.56 -5.98 13.18
CA ILE A 43 -2.68 -5.03 13.14
C ILE A 43 -3.63 -5.28 14.29
N GLU A 44 -3.89 -4.21 15.04
CA GLU A 44 -4.94 -4.15 16.03
C GLU A 44 -6.04 -3.20 15.53
N VAL A 45 -7.29 -3.62 15.64
CA VAL A 45 -8.43 -2.81 15.24
C VAL A 45 -9.43 -2.72 16.38
N ALA A 46 -9.85 -1.50 16.68
CA ALA A 46 -10.92 -1.23 17.65
C ALA A 46 -12.23 -0.98 16.90
N PHE A 47 -13.28 -1.67 17.29
CA PHE A 47 -14.62 -1.55 16.69
C PHE A 47 -15.71 -1.84 17.72
N ASP A 48 -16.89 -1.31 17.48
CA ASP A 48 -18.08 -1.57 18.29
C ASP A 48 -18.76 -2.88 17.86
N ASN A 49 -19.60 -3.44 18.71
CA ASN A 49 -20.35 -4.66 18.41
C ASN A 49 -21.27 -4.54 17.18
N ASP A 50 -21.61 -3.35 16.78
CA ASP A 50 -22.39 -3.07 15.57
C ASP A 50 -21.53 -2.93 14.30
N GLY A 51 -20.20 -3.14 14.41
CA GLY A 51 -19.25 -3.05 13.31
C GLY A 51 -18.71 -1.63 13.02
N THR A 52 -19.02 -0.64 13.83
CA THR A 52 -18.46 0.71 13.64
C THR A 52 -16.97 0.73 14.01
N LEU A 53 -16.09 1.08 13.05
CA LEU A 53 -14.65 1.15 13.25
C LEU A 53 -14.28 2.39 14.08
N ARG A 54 -13.43 2.20 15.10
CA ARG A 54 -13.00 3.27 16.02
C ARG A 54 -11.54 3.61 15.90
N GLY A 55 -10.70 2.63 15.72
CA GLY A 55 -9.26 2.83 15.67
C GLY A 55 -8.52 1.73 14.95
N LEU A 56 -7.34 2.07 14.47
CA LEU A 56 -6.46 1.16 13.75
C LEU A 56 -5.02 1.40 14.22
N LYS A 57 -4.37 0.34 14.71
CA LYS A 57 -2.95 0.34 15.00
C LYS A 57 -2.26 -0.65 14.06
N ILE A 58 -1.25 -0.17 13.36
CA ILE A 58 -0.49 -0.97 12.39
C ILE A 58 1.00 -0.88 12.74
N ARG A 59 1.61 -2.02 13.01
CA ARG A 59 3.06 -2.18 13.00
C ARG A 59 3.45 -2.85 11.69
N ALA A 60 4.36 -2.22 10.96
CA ALA A 60 4.85 -2.71 9.68
C ALA A 60 6.35 -2.94 9.76
N LEU A 61 6.80 -4.19 9.64
CA LEU A 61 8.20 -4.57 9.53
C LEU A 61 8.51 -4.89 8.08
N ASP A 62 9.46 -4.18 7.47
CA ASP A 62 9.80 -4.30 6.05
C ASP A 62 11.27 -4.63 5.87
N ASP A 63 11.56 -5.69 5.11
CA ASP A 63 12.92 -6.05 4.71
C ASP A 63 13.28 -5.29 3.43
N VAL A 64 13.99 -4.19 3.60
CA VAL A 64 14.35 -3.29 2.50
C VAL A 64 15.59 -3.71 1.72
N GLY A 65 16.19 -4.84 2.07
CA GLY A 65 17.38 -5.38 1.43
C GLY A 65 18.67 -4.67 1.84
N ALA A 66 19.71 -4.80 1.01
CA ALA A 66 21.07 -4.39 1.35
C ALA A 66 21.30 -2.87 1.41
N TYR A 67 20.50 -2.10 0.69
CA TYR A 67 20.62 -0.65 0.61
C TYR A 67 19.24 0.02 0.74
N ALA A 68 19.14 1.00 1.62
CA ALA A 68 17.87 1.64 1.92
C ALA A 68 17.19 2.32 0.70
N GLY A 69 17.97 2.88 -0.25
CA GLY A 69 17.43 3.45 -1.47
C GLY A 69 16.23 4.38 -1.23
N ARG A 70 15.11 4.10 -1.89
CA ARG A 70 13.81 4.75 -1.68
C ARG A 70 12.86 3.96 -0.80
N SER A 71 13.24 2.76 -0.39
CA SER A 71 12.35 1.85 0.34
C SER A 71 11.78 2.42 1.64
N PRO A 72 12.50 3.24 2.45
CA PRO A 72 11.88 3.86 3.62
C PRO A 72 10.66 4.74 3.29
N PHE A 73 10.64 5.35 2.10
CA PHE A 73 9.47 6.12 1.65
C PHE A 73 8.27 5.23 1.33
N GLN A 74 8.48 3.96 0.97
CA GLN A 74 7.40 2.99 0.76
C GLN A 74 6.69 2.65 2.06
N LEU A 75 7.40 2.70 3.19
CA LEU A 75 6.80 2.57 4.51
C LEU A 75 6.03 3.83 4.93
N GLY A 76 6.55 5.01 4.62
CA GLY A 76 5.92 6.28 5.00
C GLY A 76 4.74 6.68 4.11
N LYS A 77 4.81 6.40 2.81
CA LYS A 77 3.80 6.84 1.83
C LYS A 77 2.37 6.38 2.15
N PRO A 78 2.11 5.17 2.67
CA PRO A 78 0.75 4.73 3.00
C PRO A 78 0.01 5.62 3.97
N VAL A 79 0.71 6.35 4.84
CA VAL A 79 0.11 7.27 5.83
C VAL A 79 -0.88 8.25 5.18
N THR A 80 -0.63 8.66 3.94
CA THR A 80 -1.50 9.60 3.22
C THR A 80 -2.89 9.05 2.86
N ALA A 81 -3.08 7.73 2.93
CA ALA A 81 -4.33 7.07 2.59
C ALA A 81 -4.56 5.80 3.43
N ILE A 82 -4.01 5.77 4.65
CA ILE A 82 -3.95 4.55 5.48
C ILE A 82 -5.32 4.05 5.93
N CYS A 83 -6.31 4.94 6.00
CA CYS A 83 -7.70 4.60 6.31
C CYS A 83 -8.44 3.95 5.13
N GLY A 84 -7.86 3.91 3.92
CA GLY A 84 -8.64 3.59 2.73
C GLY A 84 -9.85 4.53 2.60
N PRO A 85 -11.00 4.04 2.13
CA PRO A 85 -12.22 4.83 2.02
C PRO A 85 -13.03 4.90 3.32
N TYR A 86 -12.45 4.49 4.46
CA TYR A 86 -13.23 4.28 5.68
C TYR A 86 -13.08 5.41 6.69
N ARG A 87 -14.15 5.63 7.46
CA ARG A 87 -14.18 6.50 8.63
C ARG A 87 -13.55 5.78 9.81
N ILE A 88 -12.29 6.08 10.10
CA ILE A 88 -11.54 5.57 11.24
C ILE A 88 -11.14 6.77 12.08
N ALA A 89 -11.52 6.79 13.35
CA ALA A 89 -11.36 7.97 14.20
C ALA A 89 -9.92 8.17 14.70
N ALA A 90 -9.18 7.09 14.87
CA ALA A 90 -7.81 7.13 15.41
C ALA A 90 -6.90 6.15 14.67
N ILE A 91 -5.64 6.55 14.45
CA ILE A 91 -4.64 5.72 13.79
C ILE A 91 -3.32 5.83 14.53
N GLU A 92 -2.69 4.68 14.73
CA GLU A 92 -1.29 4.56 15.14
C GLU A 92 -0.56 3.74 14.07
N TYR A 93 0.54 4.27 13.55
CA TYR A 93 1.33 3.60 12.52
C TYR A 93 2.81 3.58 12.90
N GLU A 94 3.36 2.39 13.10
CA GLU A 94 4.73 2.14 13.53
C GLU A 94 5.49 1.40 12.42
N PRO A 95 6.09 2.10 11.45
CA PRO A 95 6.89 1.46 10.40
C PRO A 95 8.33 1.22 10.86
N THR A 96 8.85 0.02 10.61
CA THR A 96 10.23 -0.36 10.85
C THR A 96 10.85 -0.94 9.58
N ALA A 97 11.93 -0.34 9.09
CA ALA A 97 12.72 -0.84 7.98
C ALA A 97 13.96 -1.55 8.50
N VAL A 98 14.22 -2.76 8.01
CA VAL A 98 15.42 -3.54 8.32
C VAL A 98 16.27 -3.75 7.08
N LEU A 99 17.60 -3.61 7.24
CA LEU A 99 18.56 -3.93 6.21
C LEU A 99 18.94 -5.40 6.30
N THR A 100 18.99 -6.06 5.15
CA THR A 100 19.41 -7.46 5.02
C THR A 100 20.30 -7.65 3.81
N ASN A 101 20.78 -8.88 3.59
CA ASN A 101 21.62 -9.22 2.44
C ASN A 101 20.80 -9.58 1.17
N LYS A 102 19.56 -9.14 1.09
CA LYS A 102 18.72 -9.28 -0.12
C LYS A 102 19.01 -8.17 -1.13
N THR A 103 18.55 -8.36 -2.35
CA THR A 103 18.44 -7.30 -3.35
C THR A 103 17.64 -6.14 -2.77
N PRO A 104 18.05 -4.88 -2.98
CA PRO A 104 17.32 -3.74 -2.46
C PRO A 104 15.87 -3.68 -2.97
N GLU A 105 14.96 -3.35 -2.08
CA GLU A 105 13.60 -3.02 -2.43
C GLU A 105 13.56 -1.68 -3.18
N GLU A 106 12.79 -1.60 -4.24
CA GLU A 106 12.61 -0.35 -4.99
C GLU A 106 11.14 -0.12 -5.36
N ALA A 107 10.85 1.12 -5.71
CA ALA A 107 9.49 1.58 -5.96
C ALA A 107 8.86 0.98 -7.22
N VAL A 108 7.76 0.27 -7.05
CA VAL A 108 6.83 -0.06 -8.12
C VAL A 108 5.60 0.84 -7.98
N ARG A 109 4.90 1.14 -9.06
CA ARG A 109 3.70 1.99 -9.02
C ARG A 109 2.66 1.41 -8.06
N GLY A 110 2.18 2.25 -7.15
CA GLY A 110 1.43 1.82 -5.96
C GLY A 110 2.22 1.98 -4.66
N PHE A 111 3.54 1.99 -4.74
CA PHE A 111 4.53 2.50 -3.80
C PHE A 111 4.14 2.35 -2.32
N GLY A 112 4.11 1.12 -1.82
CA GLY A 112 3.78 0.79 -0.44
C GLY A 112 2.29 0.81 -0.10
N GLN A 113 1.45 1.40 -0.94
CA GLN A 113 -0.01 1.44 -0.69
C GLN A 113 -0.68 0.08 -0.94
N ALA A 114 -0.27 -0.65 -1.97
CA ALA A 114 -0.86 -1.94 -2.29
C ALA A 114 -0.78 -2.95 -1.13
N PRO A 115 0.39 -3.21 -0.50
CA PRO A 115 0.46 -4.12 0.64
C PRO A 115 -0.29 -3.61 1.88
N THR A 116 -0.27 -2.29 2.13
CA THR A 116 -1.01 -1.69 3.25
C THR A 116 -2.52 -1.78 3.04
N ASN A 117 -2.98 -1.54 1.81
CA ASN A 117 -4.39 -1.72 1.46
C ASN A 117 -4.83 -3.18 1.60
N PHE A 118 -4.02 -4.13 1.14
CA PHE A 118 -4.28 -5.55 1.36
C PHE A 118 -4.43 -5.87 2.85
N ALA A 119 -3.53 -5.36 3.69
CA ALA A 119 -3.54 -5.58 5.13
C ALA A 119 -4.80 -4.99 5.78
N LEU A 120 -5.19 -3.76 5.40
CA LEU A 120 -6.42 -3.13 5.87
C LEU A 120 -7.66 -3.94 5.46
N GLU A 121 -7.82 -4.24 4.19
CA GLU A 121 -9.00 -4.96 3.68
C GLU A 121 -9.12 -6.36 4.27
N ARG A 122 -7.98 -7.05 4.45
CA ARG A 122 -7.96 -8.36 5.12
C ARG A 122 -8.35 -8.27 6.60
N THR A 123 -7.97 -7.20 7.27
CA THR A 123 -8.38 -6.94 8.66
C THR A 123 -9.89 -6.76 8.75
N LEU A 124 -10.51 -6.02 7.81
CA LEU A 124 -11.96 -5.86 7.77
C LEU A 124 -12.70 -7.18 7.52
N ASP A 125 -12.15 -8.08 6.69
CA ASP A 125 -12.71 -9.43 6.54
C ASP A 125 -12.66 -10.22 7.86
N CYS A 126 -11.60 -10.05 8.65
CA CYS A 126 -11.50 -10.69 9.96
C CYS A 126 -12.53 -10.12 10.96
N VAL A 127 -12.73 -8.80 10.96
CA VAL A 127 -13.76 -8.15 11.79
C VAL A 127 -15.15 -8.63 11.39
N ALA A 128 -15.48 -8.64 10.10
CA ALA A 128 -16.77 -9.11 9.60
C ALA A 128 -17.05 -10.55 10.05
N ARG A 129 -16.06 -11.44 9.90
CA ARG A 129 -16.15 -12.83 10.35
C ARG A 129 -16.36 -12.94 11.86
N HIS A 130 -15.64 -12.14 12.64
CA HIS A 130 -15.77 -12.12 14.10
C HIS A 130 -17.17 -11.71 14.55
N LEU A 131 -17.77 -10.74 13.87
CA LEU A 131 -19.12 -10.23 14.15
C LEU A 131 -20.25 -11.09 13.54
N GLY A 132 -19.92 -12.06 12.66
CA GLY A 132 -20.92 -12.77 11.87
C GLY A 132 -21.67 -11.87 10.88
N MET A 133 -21.03 -10.79 10.44
CA MET A 133 -21.57 -9.78 9.53
C MET A 133 -21.09 -10.03 8.11
N ASP A 134 -21.91 -9.69 7.10
CA ASP A 134 -21.47 -9.69 5.72
C ASP A 134 -20.31 -8.68 5.53
N PRO A 135 -19.20 -9.07 4.86
CA PRO A 135 -18.06 -8.18 4.66
C PRO A 135 -18.39 -6.89 3.91
N ILE A 136 -19.38 -6.92 3.03
CA ILE A 136 -19.84 -5.74 2.29
C ILE A 136 -20.64 -4.81 3.18
N GLU A 137 -21.51 -5.37 4.04
CA GLU A 137 -22.26 -4.56 5.02
C GLU A 137 -21.31 -3.84 5.98
N LEU A 138 -20.27 -4.53 6.48
CA LEU A 138 -19.25 -3.90 7.33
C LEU A 138 -18.58 -2.72 6.61
N ARG A 139 -18.18 -2.92 5.36
CA ARG A 139 -17.55 -1.86 4.54
C ARG A 139 -18.50 -0.70 4.30
N ARG A 140 -19.71 -0.98 3.84
CA ARG A 140 -20.75 0.01 3.56
C ARG A 140 -21.03 0.90 4.77
N LYS A 141 -21.12 0.31 5.96
CA LYS A 141 -21.34 1.03 7.21
C LYS A 141 -20.24 2.04 7.51
N ASN A 142 -19.00 1.72 7.16
CA ASN A 142 -17.82 2.50 7.52
C ASN A 142 -17.30 3.39 6.37
N LEU A 143 -17.87 3.33 5.18
CA LEU A 143 -17.47 4.21 4.07
C LEU A 143 -17.70 5.68 4.41
N ILE A 144 -16.76 6.54 4.03
CA ILE A 144 -16.93 8.00 4.02
C ILE A 144 -18.06 8.33 3.04
N ARG A 145 -19.03 9.12 3.48
CA ARG A 145 -20.19 9.51 2.67
C ARG A 145 -19.81 10.65 1.75
N LYS A 146 -20.51 10.76 0.63
CA LYS A 146 -20.31 11.83 -0.35
C LYS A 146 -20.41 13.23 0.24
N GLU A 147 -21.31 13.42 1.20
CA GLU A 147 -21.58 14.69 1.85
C GLU A 147 -20.51 15.09 2.88
N GLU A 148 -19.63 14.15 3.26
CA GLU A 148 -18.57 14.37 4.24
C GLU A 148 -17.29 14.94 3.60
N PHE A 149 -17.22 15.03 2.26
CA PHE A 149 -16.07 15.61 1.58
C PHE A 149 -16.10 17.14 1.56
N PRO A 150 -14.92 17.80 1.66
CA PRO A 150 -13.60 17.23 1.84
C PRO A 150 -13.43 16.58 3.23
N TYR A 151 -12.84 15.39 3.31
CA TYR A 151 -12.72 14.61 4.53
C TYR A 151 -11.28 14.57 5.01
N LEU A 152 -11.04 15.04 6.25
CA LEU A 152 -9.73 14.99 6.90
C LEU A 152 -9.57 13.65 7.64
N ILE A 153 -8.62 12.82 7.21
CA ILE A 153 -8.28 11.58 7.92
C ILE A 153 -7.34 11.84 9.10
N PRO A 154 -7.29 10.97 10.12
CA PRO A 154 -6.48 11.19 11.34
C PRO A 154 -4.97 11.37 11.10
N SER A 155 -4.45 10.89 9.97
CA SER A 155 -3.05 11.10 9.58
C SER A 155 -2.74 12.51 9.02
N GLY A 156 -3.73 13.37 8.93
CA GLY A 156 -3.59 14.76 8.47
C GLY A 156 -3.75 14.98 6.96
N SER A 157 -4.04 13.93 6.19
CA SER A 157 -4.35 14.09 4.76
C SER A 157 -5.82 14.38 4.54
N THR A 158 -6.12 15.20 3.54
CA THR A 158 -7.48 15.52 3.14
C THR A 158 -7.84 14.78 1.86
N TYR A 159 -8.96 14.06 1.88
CA TYR A 159 -9.60 13.52 0.69
C TYR A 159 -10.53 14.60 0.14
N ASP A 160 -10.35 14.98 -1.12
CA ASP A 160 -11.01 16.15 -1.72
C ASP A 160 -12.45 15.85 -2.13
N SER A 161 -12.69 14.66 -2.70
CA SER A 161 -13.99 14.28 -3.27
C SER A 161 -14.11 12.77 -3.40
N GLY A 162 -15.34 12.27 -3.51
CA GLY A 162 -15.62 10.86 -3.76
C GLY A 162 -17.09 10.50 -3.60
N ASP A 163 -17.46 9.33 -4.11
CA ASP A 163 -18.73 8.68 -3.90
C ASP A 163 -18.51 7.17 -3.79
N TYR A 164 -18.00 6.75 -2.64
CA TYR A 164 -17.58 5.37 -2.43
C TYR A 164 -18.74 4.39 -2.42
N HIS A 165 -19.92 4.82 -1.95
CA HIS A 165 -21.13 4.00 -1.96
C HIS A 165 -21.56 3.64 -3.38
N THR A 166 -21.64 4.64 -4.27
CA THR A 166 -21.99 4.41 -5.67
C THR A 166 -20.97 3.51 -6.39
N VAL A 167 -19.67 3.65 -6.09
CA VAL A 167 -18.62 2.79 -6.67
C VAL A 167 -18.78 1.36 -6.20
N LEU A 168 -19.02 1.14 -4.89
CA LEU A 168 -19.27 -0.17 -4.33
C LEU A 168 -20.51 -0.83 -4.97
N ASP A 169 -21.62 -0.11 -5.07
CA ASP A 169 -22.85 -0.62 -5.66
C ASP A 169 -22.67 -1.08 -7.11
N LYS A 170 -21.93 -0.28 -7.90
CA LYS A 170 -21.61 -0.65 -9.29
C LYS A 170 -20.73 -1.90 -9.37
N ALA A 171 -19.76 -2.01 -8.46
CA ALA A 171 -18.88 -3.19 -8.41
C ALA A 171 -19.68 -4.46 -8.05
N LEU A 172 -20.55 -4.38 -7.04
CA LEU A 172 -21.39 -5.50 -6.62
C LEU A 172 -22.37 -5.94 -7.74
N ALA A 173 -22.98 -4.98 -8.42
CA ALA A 173 -23.84 -5.27 -9.56
C ALA A 173 -23.08 -5.92 -10.73
N ALA A 174 -21.83 -5.51 -10.98
CA ALA A 174 -21.01 -6.05 -12.06
C ALA A 174 -20.58 -7.50 -11.86
N ILE A 175 -20.52 -7.97 -10.61
CA ILE A 175 -20.14 -9.35 -10.26
C ILE A 175 -21.32 -10.21 -9.82
N ASP A 176 -22.53 -9.66 -9.90
CA ASP A 176 -23.76 -10.32 -9.45
C ASP A 176 -23.62 -10.85 -7.99
N TYR A 177 -23.11 -9.98 -7.11
CA TYR A 177 -22.91 -10.33 -5.70
C TYR A 177 -24.27 -10.61 -5.05
N PRO A 178 -24.50 -11.81 -4.48
CA PRO A 178 -25.75 -12.13 -3.83
C PRO A 178 -25.92 -11.26 -2.58
N GLY A 179 -27.06 -10.57 -2.51
CA GLY A 179 -27.47 -9.80 -1.34
C GLY A 179 -27.90 -10.70 -0.19
#